data_4fc776f5402824ee801fc0bacf5d1950
#
_entry.id   4fc776f5402824ee801fc0bacf5d1950
#
_cell.length_a   1.000
_cell.length_b   1.000
_cell.length_c   1.000
_cell.angle_alpha   90.00
_cell.angle_beta   90.00
_cell.angle_gamma   90.00
#
_symmetry.space_group_name_H-M   'P 1'
#
loop_
_entity.id
_entity.type
_entity.pdbx_description
1 polymer ?
#
loop_
_entity_poly.entity_id
_entity_poly.type
_entity_poly.pdbx_seq_one_letter_code
_entity_poly.pdbx_strand_id
1 'polypeptide(L)'
;MNTFGQLFRLSSFGESHGRGIGGVLDGCPPGLTVDLELIRKELSRRRPGQSALSTNRNEADEVELISGIFEGKTTGAPIAFLVRNTDMRSQDYDYLKGIFRPSHADYTYHSKYGIRDHRGGGRSSARETIARVVAGAFAKMLLNTMNISIEAFTSQIGPIALEQQDSTLFSSELAAENPLHCPDREKAEAMMALIARVKEEQDSIGGVVSCVVRGLPVGWGEPVFGKLHARLASAILSIPACKGFEYGSGFDVSQKGSQQNDAFYFDGERINTRSNHSGGIQGGISNGQPVYFRAAFKPIASIRIPQETVDKEGAAVKIQIQGRHDPCALPRVLPVVEAMAALVLADACLMAKSKERIV
;
A
#
# COMPACT_ATOMS: atom_id res chain seq x y z
N MET A 1 -3.22 -15.58 -7.52
CA MET A 1 -1.96 -15.14 -8.17
C MET A 1 -1.03 -14.59 -7.09
N ASN A 2 0.24 -15.01 -7.07
CA ASN A 2 1.23 -14.60 -6.05
C ASN A 2 2.40 -13.83 -6.68
N THR A 3 2.29 -13.51 -7.96
CA THR A 3 3.27 -12.73 -8.72
C THR A 3 2.60 -11.44 -9.24
N PHE A 4 3.29 -10.32 -9.09
CA PHE A 4 2.89 -8.98 -9.53
C PHE A 4 4.01 -8.35 -10.38
N GLY A 5 3.65 -7.55 -11.38
CA GLY A 5 4.58 -6.92 -12.32
C GLY A 5 4.79 -7.73 -13.61
N GLN A 6 5.40 -7.12 -14.61
CA GLN A 6 5.73 -7.73 -15.92
C GLN A 6 7.23 -7.89 -16.13
N LEU A 7 8.01 -6.82 -16.05
CA LEU A 7 9.46 -6.82 -16.10
C LEU A 7 10.08 -6.72 -14.72
N PHE A 8 9.58 -5.82 -13.86
CA PHE A 8 9.95 -5.72 -12.46
C PHE A 8 8.95 -6.51 -11.63
N ARG A 9 9.24 -7.78 -11.35
CA ARG A 9 8.28 -8.78 -10.85
C ARG A 9 8.57 -9.20 -9.43
N LEU A 10 7.54 -9.13 -8.57
CA LEU A 10 7.56 -9.69 -7.23
C LEU A 10 6.73 -10.97 -7.18
N SER A 11 7.34 -12.10 -6.82
CA SER A 11 6.65 -13.31 -6.39
C SER A 11 6.74 -13.43 -4.88
N SER A 12 5.61 -13.34 -4.14
CA SER A 12 5.58 -13.41 -2.68
C SER A 12 5.13 -14.77 -2.17
N PHE A 13 5.67 -15.20 -1.02
CA PHE A 13 5.34 -16.46 -0.36
C PHE A 13 5.32 -16.31 1.17
N GLY A 14 4.87 -17.35 1.86
CA GLY A 14 4.78 -17.42 3.32
C GLY A 14 3.43 -16.97 3.88
N GLU A 15 3.16 -17.33 5.12
CA GLU A 15 1.93 -17.09 5.88
C GLU A 15 2.22 -16.39 7.20
N SER A 16 1.21 -15.68 7.74
CA SER A 16 1.36 -14.87 8.96
C SER A 16 1.80 -15.68 10.19
N HIS A 17 1.48 -16.96 10.26
CA HIS A 17 1.86 -17.90 11.32
C HIS A 17 2.69 -19.08 10.78
N GLY A 18 3.24 -18.96 9.56
CA GLY A 18 4.28 -19.82 9.02
C GLY A 18 5.67 -19.39 9.51
N ARG A 19 6.73 -20.01 8.98
CA ARG A 19 8.13 -19.72 9.37
C ARG A 19 8.58 -18.29 9.03
N GLY A 20 7.96 -17.66 8.01
CA GLY A 20 8.30 -16.30 7.58
C GLY A 20 7.49 -15.86 6.37
N ILE A 21 7.70 -14.61 5.99
CA ILE A 21 7.20 -14.00 4.77
C ILE A 21 8.41 -13.67 3.90
N GLY A 22 8.37 -14.05 2.64
CA GLY A 22 9.46 -13.74 1.73
C GLY A 22 8.98 -13.43 0.32
N GLY A 23 9.92 -13.14 -0.52
CA GLY A 23 9.68 -12.88 -1.93
C GLY A 23 10.92 -13.09 -2.79
N VAL A 24 10.66 -13.20 -4.08
CA VAL A 24 11.66 -13.13 -5.13
C VAL A 24 11.32 -11.94 -6.01
N LEU A 25 12.22 -10.97 -6.05
CA LEU A 25 12.14 -9.82 -6.95
C LEU A 25 13.02 -10.11 -8.17
N ASP A 26 12.40 -10.21 -9.33
CA ASP A 26 13.06 -10.46 -10.61
C ASP A 26 12.96 -9.23 -11.51
N GLY A 27 13.97 -9.03 -12.36
CA GLY A 27 14.03 -7.89 -13.31
C GLY A 27 14.56 -6.60 -12.69
N CYS A 28 15.11 -6.61 -11.47
CA CYS A 28 15.83 -5.46 -10.94
C CYS A 28 17.12 -5.24 -11.74
N PRO A 29 17.37 -4.04 -12.32
CA PRO A 29 18.57 -3.78 -13.11
C PRO A 29 19.85 -4.00 -12.28
N PRO A 30 20.97 -4.45 -12.91
CA PRO A 30 22.26 -4.58 -12.24
C PRO A 30 22.87 -3.22 -11.91
N GLY A 31 23.74 -3.19 -10.89
CA GLY A 31 24.50 -1.99 -10.51
C GLY A 31 23.78 -0.99 -9.61
N LEU A 32 22.52 -1.26 -9.24
CA LEU A 32 21.79 -0.42 -8.28
C LEU A 32 22.41 -0.60 -6.89
N THR A 33 22.82 0.51 -6.27
CA THR A 33 23.32 0.51 -4.88
C THR A 33 22.19 0.15 -3.93
N VAL A 34 22.42 -0.85 -3.08
CA VAL A 34 21.43 -1.34 -2.12
C VAL A 34 21.53 -0.56 -0.82
N ASP A 35 20.49 0.20 -0.52
CA ASP A 35 20.34 0.93 0.74
C ASP A 35 19.55 0.07 1.74
N LEU A 36 20.26 -0.60 2.65
CA LEU A 36 19.66 -1.43 3.70
C LEU A 36 18.89 -0.59 4.73
N GLU A 37 19.31 0.65 4.97
CA GLU A 37 18.64 1.54 5.90
C GLU A 37 17.26 1.98 5.36
N LEU A 38 17.16 2.22 4.05
CA LEU A 38 15.87 2.46 3.42
C LEU A 38 14.93 1.26 3.61
N ILE A 39 15.42 0.03 3.40
CA ILE A 39 14.58 -1.18 3.61
C ILE A 39 14.12 -1.27 5.07
N ARG A 40 15.02 -1.06 6.03
CA ARG A 40 14.69 -1.08 7.48
C ARG A 40 13.69 0.02 7.84
N LYS A 41 13.88 1.23 7.33
CA LYS A 41 12.96 2.36 7.53
C LYS A 41 11.55 2.04 7.02
N GLU A 42 11.43 1.54 5.80
CA GLU A 42 10.13 1.20 5.20
C GLU A 42 9.43 0.06 5.97
N LEU A 43 10.16 -0.98 6.35
CA LEU A 43 9.65 -2.06 7.19
C LEU A 43 9.23 -1.55 8.57
N SER A 44 10.02 -0.65 9.18
CA SER A 44 9.69 -0.01 10.45
C SER A 44 8.37 0.74 10.36
N ARG A 45 8.14 1.57 9.35
CA ARG A 45 6.87 2.30 9.13
C ARG A 45 5.66 1.37 9.01
N ARG A 46 5.85 0.15 8.45
CA ARG A 46 4.80 -0.85 8.27
C ARG A 46 4.48 -1.63 9.54
N ARG A 47 5.47 -1.91 10.39
CA ARG A 47 5.31 -2.81 11.56
C ARG A 47 4.31 -2.25 12.58
N PRO A 48 3.65 -3.11 13.42
CA PRO A 48 2.83 -2.65 14.53
C PRO A 48 3.69 -2.03 15.65
N GLY A 49 3.05 -1.33 16.60
CA GLY A 49 3.74 -0.82 17.79
C GLY A 49 4.47 0.52 17.60
N GLN A 50 4.21 1.26 16.52
CA GLN A 50 4.88 2.53 16.23
C GLN A 50 4.34 3.73 17.04
N SER A 51 3.15 3.64 17.60
CA SER A 51 2.52 4.70 18.36
C SER A 51 1.53 4.17 19.39
N ALA A 52 1.11 5.01 20.34
CA ALA A 52 0.03 4.68 21.30
C ALA A 52 -1.31 4.34 20.62
N LEU A 53 -1.47 4.72 19.35
CA LEU A 53 -2.65 4.43 18.54
C LEU A 53 -2.63 3.04 17.90
N SER A 54 -1.54 2.30 18.02
CA SER A 54 -1.37 0.95 17.45
C SER A 54 -1.39 -0.14 18.52
N THR A 55 -1.29 -1.40 18.08
CA THR A 55 -1.19 -2.56 18.99
C THR A 55 0.20 -2.64 19.65
N ASN A 56 0.29 -3.32 20.82
CA ASN A 56 1.54 -3.59 21.52
C ASN A 56 2.34 -4.78 20.93
N ARG A 57 2.04 -5.25 19.74
CA ARG A 57 2.82 -6.28 19.05
C ARG A 57 4.14 -5.69 18.63
N ASN A 58 5.24 -6.39 18.92
CA ASN A 58 6.58 -5.94 18.55
C ASN A 58 7.31 -7.04 17.77
N GLU A 59 7.60 -6.79 16.50
CA GLU A 59 8.38 -7.67 15.64
C GLU A 59 9.45 -6.82 14.97
N ALA A 60 10.69 -7.28 14.99
CA ALA A 60 11.81 -6.54 14.42
C ALA A 60 11.72 -6.41 12.90
N ASP A 61 11.04 -7.37 12.22
CA ASP A 61 10.90 -7.47 10.77
C ASP A 61 12.27 -7.34 10.04
N GLU A 62 13.31 -8.03 10.56
CA GLU A 62 14.61 -8.06 9.93
C GLU A 62 14.58 -8.86 8.64
N VAL A 63 15.12 -8.26 7.56
CA VAL A 63 15.18 -8.89 6.26
C VAL A 63 16.52 -9.59 6.06
N GLU A 64 16.46 -10.87 5.67
CA GLU A 64 17.60 -11.64 5.14
C GLU A 64 17.58 -11.52 3.61
N LEU A 65 18.63 -10.96 3.00
CA LEU A 65 18.81 -10.96 1.54
C LEU A 65 19.63 -12.20 1.17
N ILE A 66 19.05 -13.09 0.36
CA ILE A 66 19.57 -14.43 0.10
C ILE A 66 20.38 -14.47 -1.20
N SER A 67 19.98 -13.68 -2.21
CA SER A 67 20.61 -13.66 -3.54
C SER A 67 20.45 -12.31 -4.25
N GLY A 68 21.11 -12.16 -5.40
CA GLY A 68 20.95 -11.01 -6.31
C GLY A 68 21.75 -9.77 -5.91
N ILE A 69 22.63 -9.86 -4.90
CA ILE A 69 23.43 -8.74 -4.41
C ILE A 69 24.90 -9.18 -4.27
N PHE A 70 25.82 -8.35 -4.75
CA PHE A 70 27.25 -8.52 -4.61
C PHE A 70 27.89 -7.14 -4.35
N GLU A 71 28.78 -7.06 -3.35
CA GLU A 71 29.46 -5.81 -2.94
C GLU A 71 28.51 -4.61 -2.79
N GLY A 72 27.33 -4.82 -2.19
CA GLY A 72 26.33 -3.77 -1.94
C GLY A 72 25.56 -3.30 -3.19
N LYS A 73 25.67 -4.01 -4.33
CA LYS A 73 24.95 -3.68 -5.57
C LYS A 73 24.15 -4.86 -6.07
N THR A 74 23.08 -4.57 -6.78
CA THR A 74 22.29 -5.58 -7.50
C THR A 74 23.09 -6.17 -8.64
N THR A 75 22.92 -7.47 -8.92
CA THR A 75 23.65 -8.20 -9.96
C THR A 75 22.85 -8.41 -11.25
N GLY A 76 21.55 -8.08 -11.22
CA GLY A 76 20.60 -8.45 -12.28
C GLY A 76 20.03 -9.86 -12.13
N ALA A 77 20.58 -10.69 -11.24
CA ALA A 77 19.95 -11.96 -10.86
C ALA A 77 18.75 -11.72 -9.94
N PRO A 78 17.81 -12.70 -9.81
CA PRO A 78 16.69 -12.56 -8.90
C PRO A 78 17.13 -12.29 -7.46
N ILE A 79 16.52 -11.30 -6.82
CA ILE A 79 16.77 -10.93 -5.42
C ILE A 79 15.77 -11.73 -4.57
N ALA A 80 16.25 -12.77 -3.91
CA ALA A 80 15.44 -13.51 -2.95
C ALA A 80 15.66 -12.94 -1.55
N PHE A 81 14.56 -12.82 -0.78
CA PHE A 81 14.60 -12.31 0.58
C PHE A 81 13.58 -13.01 1.49
N LEU A 82 13.86 -13.00 2.79
CA LEU A 82 13.04 -13.61 3.83
C LEU A 82 13.01 -12.73 5.07
N VAL A 83 11.82 -12.57 5.66
CA VAL A 83 11.61 -12.02 7.01
C VAL A 83 11.00 -13.11 7.88
N ARG A 84 11.67 -13.48 8.97
CA ARG A 84 11.21 -14.55 9.87
C ARG A 84 10.08 -14.06 10.76
N ASN A 85 9.14 -14.96 11.06
CA ASN A 85 8.10 -14.71 12.06
C ASN A 85 8.64 -15.11 13.45
N THR A 86 8.70 -14.17 14.38
CA THR A 86 9.28 -14.40 15.71
C THR A 86 8.27 -14.30 16.87
N ASP A 87 7.18 -13.53 16.72
CA ASP A 87 6.14 -13.33 17.77
C ASP A 87 4.78 -13.91 17.33
N MET A 88 4.76 -15.20 16.97
CA MET A 88 3.54 -15.92 16.58
C MET A 88 2.87 -16.54 17.83
N ARG A 89 1.61 -16.16 18.10
CA ARG A 89 0.78 -16.79 19.11
C ARG A 89 -0.35 -17.57 18.45
N SER A 90 -0.03 -18.72 17.87
CA SER A 90 -0.98 -19.52 17.09
C SER A 90 -2.17 -20.01 17.89
N GLN A 91 -1.98 -20.30 19.20
CA GLN A 91 -3.02 -20.74 20.14
C GLN A 91 -4.14 -19.71 20.32
N ASP A 92 -3.85 -18.41 20.15
CA ASP A 92 -4.85 -17.34 20.25
C ASP A 92 -5.95 -17.44 19.16
N TYR A 93 -5.81 -18.33 18.19
CA TYR A 93 -6.72 -18.49 17.05
C TYR A 93 -7.44 -19.86 17.03
N ASP A 94 -7.18 -20.77 17.98
CA ASP A 94 -7.71 -22.13 17.94
C ASP A 94 -9.24 -22.16 18.00
N TYR A 95 -9.86 -21.23 18.75
CA TYR A 95 -11.32 -21.09 18.83
C TYR A 95 -11.97 -20.69 17.50
N LEU A 96 -11.19 -20.17 16.54
CA LEU A 96 -11.67 -19.74 15.21
C LEU A 96 -11.58 -20.87 14.15
N LYS A 97 -11.11 -22.06 14.52
CA LYS A 97 -10.87 -23.16 13.57
C LYS A 97 -12.11 -23.53 12.75
N GLY A 98 -13.27 -23.52 13.38
CA GLY A 98 -14.55 -23.87 12.73
C GLY A 98 -15.45 -22.67 12.44
N ILE A 99 -15.04 -21.43 12.70
CA ILE A 99 -15.92 -20.24 12.67
C ILE A 99 -15.43 -19.29 11.58
N PHE A 100 -16.35 -18.57 10.92
CA PHE A 100 -16.05 -17.57 9.94
C PHE A 100 -16.19 -16.17 10.56
N ARG A 101 -15.09 -15.42 10.65
CA ARG A 101 -15.13 -14.04 11.15
C ARG A 101 -15.90 -13.15 10.18
N PRO A 102 -16.84 -12.29 10.64
CA PRO A 102 -17.54 -11.33 9.81
C PRO A 102 -16.57 -10.45 9.01
N SER A 103 -16.84 -10.24 7.73
CA SER A 103 -16.03 -9.40 6.82
C SER A 103 -14.54 -9.81 6.66
N HIS A 104 -14.14 -10.97 7.19
CA HIS A 104 -12.81 -11.55 6.98
C HIS A 104 -12.82 -12.55 5.79
N ALA A 105 -11.64 -12.89 5.27
CA ALA A 105 -11.51 -13.83 4.14
C ALA A 105 -11.73 -15.32 4.50
N ASP A 106 -12.10 -15.63 5.74
CA ASP A 106 -12.20 -17.00 6.26
C ASP A 106 -13.11 -17.90 5.41
N TYR A 107 -14.34 -17.43 5.15
CA TYR A 107 -15.32 -18.17 4.36
C TYR A 107 -14.86 -18.38 2.91
N THR A 108 -14.41 -17.32 2.27
CA THR A 108 -14.01 -17.35 0.86
C THR A 108 -12.80 -18.25 0.60
N TYR A 109 -11.81 -18.23 1.52
CA TYR A 109 -10.64 -19.13 1.46
C TYR A 109 -11.05 -20.60 1.70
N HIS A 110 -11.90 -20.85 2.71
CA HIS A 110 -12.40 -22.19 2.99
C HIS A 110 -13.18 -22.76 1.79
N SER A 111 -14.11 -22.00 1.24
CA SER A 111 -14.94 -22.43 0.10
C SER A 111 -14.12 -22.62 -1.18
N LYS A 112 -13.10 -21.80 -1.41
CA LYS A 112 -12.29 -21.88 -2.63
C LYS A 112 -11.27 -23.01 -2.60
N TYR A 113 -10.60 -23.23 -1.45
CA TYR A 113 -9.46 -24.13 -1.36
C TYR A 113 -9.75 -25.42 -0.58
N GLY A 114 -10.91 -25.53 0.08
CA GLY A 114 -11.26 -26.68 0.92
C GLY A 114 -10.47 -26.73 2.25
N ILE A 115 -9.36 -26.02 2.34
CA ILE A 115 -8.50 -25.92 3.51
C ILE A 115 -8.16 -24.46 3.80
N ARG A 116 -8.10 -24.11 5.08
CA ARG A 116 -7.75 -22.79 5.57
C ARG A 116 -6.81 -22.90 6.76
N ASP A 117 -5.71 -22.16 6.73
CA ASP A 117 -4.96 -21.90 7.95
C ASP A 117 -5.72 -20.86 8.78
N HIS A 118 -6.33 -21.30 9.91
CA HIS A 118 -7.12 -20.43 10.77
C HIS A 118 -6.26 -19.50 11.63
N ARG A 119 -4.95 -19.78 11.74
CA ARG A 119 -4.02 -19.03 12.57
C ARG A 119 -3.70 -17.67 11.91
N GLY A 120 -4.23 -16.59 12.47
CA GLY A 120 -3.96 -15.21 12.03
C GLY A 120 -4.42 -14.83 10.62
N GLY A 121 -4.97 -15.77 9.82
CA GLY A 121 -5.46 -15.53 8.47
C GLY A 121 -4.50 -15.90 7.33
N GLY A 122 -3.33 -16.49 7.62
CA GLY A 122 -2.42 -17.00 6.59
C GLY A 122 -2.01 -15.95 5.55
N ARG A 123 -2.25 -16.23 4.26
CA ARG A 123 -1.99 -15.32 3.13
C ARG A 123 -2.96 -14.13 3.06
N SER A 124 -4.13 -14.18 3.71
CA SER A 124 -5.06 -13.03 3.76
C SER A 124 -4.70 -12.01 4.85
N SER A 125 -3.70 -12.31 5.67
CA SER A 125 -3.21 -11.39 6.70
C SER A 125 -2.44 -10.22 6.10
N ALA A 126 -2.60 -9.02 6.68
CA ALA A 126 -1.81 -7.84 6.31
C ALA A 126 -0.28 -8.04 6.50
N ARG A 127 0.16 -9.11 7.18
CA ARG A 127 1.59 -9.43 7.31
C ARG A 127 2.24 -9.78 5.96
N GLU A 128 1.49 -10.29 4.98
CA GLU A 128 2.00 -10.54 3.63
C GLU A 128 2.58 -9.27 2.96
N THR A 129 2.14 -8.08 3.39
CA THR A 129 2.63 -6.79 2.86
C THR A 129 4.10 -6.52 3.16
N ILE A 130 4.75 -7.28 4.05
CA ILE A 130 6.20 -7.28 4.24
C ILE A 130 6.92 -7.48 2.89
N ALA A 131 6.52 -8.49 2.13
CA ALA A 131 7.15 -8.76 0.84
C ALA A 131 6.99 -7.60 -0.16
N ARG A 132 5.83 -6.93 -0.14
CA ARG A 132 5.56 -5.76 -0.97
C ARG A 132 6.46 -4.59 -0.58
N VAL A 133 6.64 -4.34 0.72
CA VAL A 133 7.45 -3.22 1.23
C VAL A 133 8.94 -3.44 0.93
N VAL A 134 9.46 -4.66 1.10
CA VAL A 134 10.85 -4.96 0.74
C VAL A 134 11.09 -4.75 -0.76
N ALA A 135 10.25 -5.34 -1.63
CA ALA A 135 10.38 -5.16 -3.07
C ALA A 135 10.14 -3.70 -3.51
N GLY A 136 9.20 -3.01 -2.83
CA GLY A 136 8.94 -1.58 -3.03
C GLY A 136 10.14 -0.70 -2.66
N ALA A 137 10.92 -1.07 -1.65
CA ALA A 137 12.15 -0.34 -1.31
C ALA A 137 13.19 -0.44 -2.44
N PHE A 138 13.38 -1.61 -3.07
CA PHE A 138 14.21 -1.74 -4.27
C PHE A 138 13.68 -0.91 -5.44
N ALA A 139 12.35 -0.90 -5.64
CA ALA A 139 11.73 -0.06 -6.66
C ALA A 139 11.96 1.44 -6.38
N LYS A 140 11.83 1.89 -5.12
CA LYS A 140 12.14 3.27 -4.70
C LYS A 140 13.62 3.61 -4.97
N MET A 141 14.56 2.72 -4.64
CA MET A 141 15.99 2.92 -4.95
C MET A 141 16.20 3.18 -6.45
N LEU A 142 15.57 2.37 -7.31
CA LEU A 142 15.64 2.57 -8.77
C LEU A 142 15.04 3.92 -9.19
N LEU A 143 13.86 4.26 -8.69
CA LEU A 143 13.16 5.51 -9.02
C LEU A 143 13.91 6.75 -8.50
N ASN A 144 14.53 6.66 -7.33
CA ASN A 144 15.34 7.73 -6.76
C ASN A 144 16.55 8.09 -7.64
N THR A 145 17.11 7.15 -8.41
CA THR A 145 18.19 7.46 -9.38
C THR A 145 17.73 8.41 -10.49
N MET A 146 16.42 8.58 -10.65
CA MET A 146 15.79 9.45 -11.65
C MET A 146 15.05 10.64 -10.99
N ASN A 147 15.32 10.91 -9.70
CA ASN A 147 14.67 11.98 -8.91
C ASN A 147 13.14 11.85 -8.84
N ILE A 148 12.61 10.61 -8.87
CA ILE A 148 11.18 10.36 -8.71
C ILE A 148 10.92 10.05 -7.24
N SER A 149 10.04 10.84 -6.61
CA SER A 149 9.59 10.64 -5.23
C SER A 149 8.15 10.13 -5.17
N ILE A 150 7.86 9.33 -4.14
CA ILE A 150 6.53 8.77 -3.87
C ILE A 150 6.23 8.95 -2.41
N GLU A 151 5.17 9.66 -2.11
CA GLU A 151 4.79 10.04 -0.76
C GLU A 151 3.30 9.76 -0.52
N ALA A 152 3.00 9.02 0.55
CA ALA A 152 1.64 8.75 0.98
C ALA A 152 1.39 9.35 2.36
N PHE A 153 0.18 9.87 2.55
CA PHE A 153 -0.26 10.49 3.79
C PHE A 153 -1.74 10.20 4.07
N THR A 154 -2.13 10.32 5.34
CA THR A 154 -3.52 10.15 5.76
C THR A 154 -4.31 11.40 5.41
N SER A 155 -5.32 11.27 4.57
CA SER A 155 -6.21 12.38 4.18
C SER A 155 -7.59 12.32 4.81
N GLN A 156 -7.99 11.17 5.39
CA GLN A 156 -9.27 11.03 6.08
C GLN A 156 -9.24 9.89 7.09
N ILE A 157 -9.86 10.07 8.27
CA ILE A 157 -10.20 9.03 9.23
C ILE A 157 -11.68 9.17 9.59
N GLY A 158 -12.47 8.14 9.31
CA GLY A 158 -13.92 8.20 9.50
C GLY A 158 -14.54 9.42 8.82
N PRO A 159 -15.27 10.29 9.56
CA PRO A 159 -15.87 11.50 9.00
C PRO A 159 -14.91 12.70 8.91
N ILE A 160 -13.72 12.63 9.52
CA ILE A 160 -12.76 13.74 9.56
C ILE A 160 -11.87 13.65 8.34
N ALA A 161 -11.95 14.62 7.43
CA ALA A 161 -11.19 14.67 6.18
C ALA A 161 -10.47 16.02 6.03
N LEU A 162 -9.40 16.00 5.24
CA LEU A 162 -8.78 17.23 4.74
C LEU A 162 -9.74 17.94 3.78
N GLU A 163 -9.78 19.27 3.87
CA GLU A 163 -10.63 20.08 2.99
C GLU A 163 -10.02 20.22 1.60
N GLN A 164 -8.69 20.33 1.56
CA GLN A 164 -7.94 20.41 0.31
C GLN A 164 -7.92 19.07 -0.41
N GLN A 165 -8.47 19.04 -1.61
CA GLN A 165 -8.50 17.82 -2.44
C GLN A 165 -7.25 17.68 -3.31
N ASP A 166 -6.58 18.77 -3.65
CA ASP A 166 -5.32 18.73 -4.42
C ASP A 166 -4.18 18.22 -3.55
N SER A 167 -3.97 16.92 -3.62
CA SER A 167 -2.93 16.22 -2.86
C SER A 167 -1.51 16.69 -3.20
N THR A 168 -1.31 17.39 -4.32
CA THR A 168 0.01 17.85 -4.75
C THR A 168 0.51 19.05 -3.95
N LEU A 169 -0.39 19.76 -3.27
CA LEU A 169 -0.09 20.95 -2.45
C LEU A 169 0.36 20.61 -1.03
N PHE A 170 0.26 19.34 -0.60
CA PHE A 170 0.65 18.96 0.74
C PHE A 170 2.16 18.72 0.87
N SER A 171 2.72 19.14 2.02
CA SER A 171 4.10 18.94 2.40
C SER A 171 4.28 17.61 3.15
N SER A 172 5.24 16.80 2.70
CA SER A 172 5.68 15.59 3.40
C SER A 172 6.31 15.87 4.76
N GLU A 173 6.93 17.05 4.90
CA GLU A 173 7.56 17.48 6.15
C GLU A 173 6.50 17.66 7.23
N LEU A 174 5.41 18.40 6.93
CA LEU A 174 4.27 18.55 7.85
C LEU A 174 3.61 17.22 8.18
N ALA A 175 3.48 16.35 7.19
CA ALA A 175 2.93 15.01 7.42
C ALA A 175 3.79 14.18 8.38
N ALA A 176 5.11 14.33 8.36
CA ALA A 176 6.03 13.58 9.21
C ALA A 176 5.97 13.99 10.71
N GLU A 177 5.36 15.14 11.04
CA GLU A 177 5.32 15.68 12.41
C GLU A 177 4.37 14.89 13.34
N ASN A 178 3.50 14.02 12.82
CA ASN A 178 2.54 13.31 13.63
C ASN A 178 2.43 11.82 13.26
N PRO A 179 1.96 10.95 14.17
CA PRO A 179 1.89 9.50 13.95
C PRO A 179 0.94 9.05 12.83
N LEU A 180 0.01 9.90 12.41
CA LEU A 180 -0.91 9.61 11.31
C LEU A 180 -0.33 9.97 9.96
N HIS A 181 0.80 10.68 9.92
CA HIS A 181 1.32 11.31 8.70
C HIS A 181 0.23 12.14 7.99
N CYS A 182 -0.50 12.95 8.75
CA CYS A 182 -1.49 13.87 8.23
C CYS A 182 -0.85 15.26 8.07
N PRO A 183 -0.93 15.92 6.91
CA PRO A 183 -0.24 17.19 6.66
C PRO A 183 -0.93 18.40 7.29
N ASP A 184 -2.09 18.22 7.92
CA ASP A 184 -2.84 19.24 8.65
C ASP A 184 -2.83 18.88 10.14
N ARG A 185 -2.25 19.74 10.97
CA ARG A 185 -2.06 19.49 12.41
C ARG A 185 -3.39 19.42 13.17
N GLU A 186 -4.33 20.33 12.88
CA GLU A 186 -5.63 20.36 13.56
C GLU A 186 -6.45 19.11 13.22
N LYS A 187 -6.49 18.73 11.94
CA LYS A 187 -7.15 17.52 11.50
C LYS A 187 -6.45 16.27 12.07
N ALA A 188 -5.11 16.26 12.15
CA ALA A 188 -4.37 15.16 12.77
C ALA A 188 -4.75 14.97 14.24
N GLU A 189 -4.83 16.03 15.02
CA GLU A 189 -5.24 16.00 16.44
C GLU A 189 -6.68 15.47 16.57
N ALA A 190 -7.62 15.95 15.76
CA ALA A 190 -9.00 15.48 15.75
C ALA A 190 -9.11 14.00 15.33
N MET A 191 -8.36 13.56 14.33
CA MET A 191 -8.30 12.16 13.89
C MET A 191 -7.71 11.26 14.98
N MET A 192 -6.65 11.68 15.67
CA MET A 192 -6.05 10.95 16.79
C MET A 192 -7.04 10.77 17.94
N ALA A 193 -7.77 11.83 18.30
CA ALA A 193 -8.81 11.77 19.34
C ALA A 193 -9.94 10.81 18.95
N LEU A 194 -10.36 10.81 17.69
CA LEU A 194 -11.35 9.87 17.17
C LEU A 194 -10.88 8.41 17.25
N ILE A 195 -9.63 8.13 16.86
CA ILE A 195 -9.05 6.78 16.95
C ILE A 195 -8.98 6.32 18.41
N ALA A 196 -8.59 7.19 19.34
CA ALA A 196 -8.53 6.88 20.78
C ALA A 196 -9.92 6.48 21.30
N ARG A 197 -10.96 7.24 20.99
CA ARG A 197 -12.35 6.92 21.36
C ARG A 197 -12.81 5.58 20.78
N VAL A 198 -12.57 5.32 19.49
CA VAL A 198 -12.94 4.05 18.84
C VAL A 198 -12.19 2.87 19.47
N LYS A 199 -10.95 3.07 19.92
CA LYS A 199 -10.18 2.07 20.67
C LYS A 199 -10.82 1.74 22.03
N GLU A 200 -11.31 2.75 22.75
CA GLU A 200 -12.04 2.57 24.02
C GLU A 200 -13.37 1.84 23.79
N GLU A 201 -14.06 2.11 22.71
CA GLU A 201 -15.27 1.42 22.26
C GLU A 201 -15.00 -0.03 21.79
N GLN A 202 -13.73 -0.47 21.73
CA GLN A 202 -13.29 -1.79 21.27
C GLN A 202 -13.62 -2.08 19.81
N ASP A 203 -13.78 -1.04 19.01
CA ASP A 203 -14.12 -1.06 17.59
C ASP A 203 -12.92 -0.66 16.70
N SER A 204 -13.16 -0.49 15.43
CA SER A 204 -12.18 -0.06 14.43
C SER A 204 -12.75 0.98 13.49
N ILE A 205 -11.88 1.80 12.91
CA ILE A 205 -12.26 2.84 11.96
C ILE A 205 -11.35 2.79 10.73
N GLY A 206 -11.95 3.06 9.57
CA GLY A 206 -11.26 3.18 8.29
C GLY A 206 -10.98 4.62 7.91
N GLY A 207 -10.48 4.82 6.70
CA GLY A 207 -10.21 6.14 6.17
C GLY A 207 -9.63 6.11 4.77
N VAL A 208 -9.02 7.22 4.36
CA VAL A 208 -8.46 7.43 3.03
C VAL A 208 -6.98 7.81 3.13
N VAL A 209 -6.19 7.18 2.29
CA VAL A 209 -4.78 7.49 2.05
C VAL A 209 -4.69 8.23 0.72
N SER A 210 -4.03 9.38 0.71
CA SER A 210 -3.60 10.08 -0.50
C SER A 210 -2.15 9.73 -0.81
N CYS A 211 -1.81 9.64 -2.09
CA CYS A 211 -0.45 9.37 -2.55
C CYS A 211 -0.11 10.30 -3.71
N VAL A 212 1.08 10.87 -3.67
CA VAL A 212 1.61 11.77 -4.70
C VAL A 212 2.94 11.24 -5.21
N VAL A 213 3.08 11.22 -6.52
CA VAL A 213 4.32 10.89 -7.23
C VAL A 213 4.82 12.15 -7.93
N ARG A 214 6.05 12.56 -7.66
CA ARG A 214 6.69 13.72 -8.30
C ARG A 214 7.89 13.29 -9.13
N GLY A 215 8.22 14.08 -10.14
CA GLY A 215 9.38 13.83 -11.00
C GLY A 215 9.15 12.78 -12.08
N LEU A 216 7.93 12.29 -12.27
CA LEU A 216 7.63 11.29 -13.29
C LEU A 216 7.76 11.93 -14.69
N PRO A 217 8.58 11.36 -15.61
CA PRO A 217 8.70 11.89 -16.95
C PRO A 217 7.44 11.64 -17.79
N VAL A 218 7.31 12.38 -18.87
CA VAL A 218 6.27 12.10 -19.88
C VAL A 218 6.55 10.77 -20.56
N GLY A 219 5.50 9.98 -20.82
CA GLY A 219 5.62 8.79 -21.68
C GLY A 219 5.59 7.45 -20.97
N TRP A 220 5.45 7.40 -19.63
CA TRP A 220 5.31 6.13 -18.91
C TRP A 220 3.86 5.67 -18.84
N GLY A 221 3.63 4.41 -19.17
CA GLY A 221 2.31 3.81 -19.29
C GLY A 221 2.01 3.42 -20.74
N GLU A 222 0.96 2.64 -20.93
CA GLU A 222 0.63 2.04 -22.21
C GLU A 222 -0.84 2.24 -22.57
N PRO A 223 -1.18 2.52 -23.85
CA PRO A 223 -2.53 2.28 -24.35
C PRO A 223 -2.69 0.76 -24.51
N VAL A 224 -3.79 0.14 -24.67
CA VAL A 224 -5.17 0.50 -24.35
C VAL A 224 -5.50 -0.06 -22.99
N PHE A 225 -4.97 -1.27 -22.67
CA PHE A 225 -5.21 -2.03 -21.43
C PHE A 225 -4.10 -1.86 -20.40
N GLY A 226 -2.90 -1.44 -20.80
CA GLY A 226 -1.74 -1.19 -19.92
C GLY A 226 -1.70 0.21 -19.30
N LYS A 227 -2.83 0.92 -19.26
CA LYS A 227 -2.91 2.29 -18.75
C LYS A 227 -2.32 2.43 -17.36
N LEU A 228 -1.48 3.44 -17.14
CA LEU A 228 -0.78 3.64 -15.88
C LEU A 228 -1.74 3.70 -14.68
N HIS A 229 -2.84 4.46 -14.79
CA HIS A 229 -3.84 4.52 -13.72
C HIS A 229 -4.56 3.18 -13.48
N ALA A 230 -4.79 2.37 -14.52
CA ALA A 230 -5.39 1.04 -14.35
C ALA A 230 -4.45 0.08 -13.63
N ARG A 231 -3.14 0.15 -13.91
CA ARG A 231 -2.12 -0.63 -13.22
C ARG A 231 -1.95 -0.19 -11.78
N LEU A 232 -1.95 1.13 -11.51
CA LEU A 232 -1.95 1.68 -10.15
C LEU A 232 -3.20 1.22 -9.39
N ALA A 233 -4.39 1.33 -9.97
CA ALA A 233 -5.64 0.89 -9.37
C ALA A 233 -5.59 -0.60 -9.01
N SER A 234 -5.16 -1.46 -9.93
CA SER A 234 -5.00 -2.90 -9.69
C SER A 234 -4.03 -3.21 -8.55
N ALA A 235 -2.89 -2.50 -8.51
CA ALA A 235 -1.89 -2.65 -7.46
C ALA A 235 -2.45 -2.25 -6.07
N ILE A 236 -3.06 -1.08 -5.99
CA ILE A 236 -3.57 -0.51 -4.73
C ILE A 236 -4.79 -1.29 -4.23
N LEU A 237 -5.74 -1.65 -5.10
CA LEU A 237 -6.90 -2.48 -4.73
C LEU A 237 -6.51 -3.90 -4.29
N SER A 238 -5.31 -4.37 -4.63
CA SER A 238 -4.77 -5.65 -4.13
C SER A 238 -4.31 -5.59 -2.67
N ILE A 239 -4.18 -4.41 -2.07
CA ILE A 239 -3.80 -4.24 -0.66
C ILE A 239 -4.96 -4.70 0.23
N PRO A 240 -4.70 -5.53 1.28
CA PRO A 240 -5.75 -5.93 2.21
C PRO A 240 -6.54 -4.74 2.77
N ALA A 241 -7.85 -4.88 2.88
CA ALA A 241 -8.82 -3.86 3.32
C ALA A 241 -9.04 -2.67 2.36
N CYS A 242 -8.33 -2.55 1.26
CA CYS A 242 -8.62 -1.53 0.25
C CYS A 242 -10.00 -1.76 -0.38
N LYS A 243 -10.78 -0.67 -0.55
CA LYS A 243 -12.17 -0.70 -1.05
C LYS A 243 -12.44 0.26 -2.19
N GLY A 244 -11.59 1.25 -2.36
CA GLY A 244 -11.76 2.25 -3.41
C GLY A 244 -10.44 2.81 -3.88
N PHE A 245 -10.42 3.28 -5.11
CA PHE A 245 -9.31 3.96 -5.74
C PHE A 245 -9.86 5.04 -6.67
N GLU A 246 -9.28 6.23 -6.63
CA GLU A 246 -9.51 7.30 -7.58
C GLU A 246 -8.20 8.05 -7.83
N TYR A 247 -8.09 8.72 -8.98
CA TYR A 247 -6.92 9.52 -9.35
C TYR A 247 -7.38 10.82 -10.02
N GLY A 248 -6.55 11.86 -9.96
CA GLY A 248 -6.94 13.17 -10.42
C GLY A 248 -8.17 13.69 -9.69
N SER A 249 -9.12 14.29 -10.39
CA SER A 249 -10.40 14.72 -9.83
C SER A 249 -11.32 13.56 -9.42
N GLY A 250 -11.00 12.32 -9.79
CA GLY A 250 -11.67 11.12 -9.28
C GLY A 250 -13.16 11.09 -9.53
N PHE A 251 -13.95 10.96 -8.47
CA PHE A 251 -15.42 10.91 -8.51
C PHE A 251 -16.08 12.30 -8.58
N ASP A 252 -15.33 13.40 -8.57
CA ASP A 252 -15.89 14.73 -8.82
C ASP A 252 -16.14 14.91 -10.33
N VAL A 253 -17.29 14.47 -10.78
CA VAL A 253 -17.76 14.53 -12.18
C VAL A 253 -18.85 15.60 -12.37
N SER A 254 -19.04 16.46 -11.39
CA SER A 254 -20.07 17.51 -11.39
C SER A 254 -19.72 18.69 -12.30
N GLN A 255 -18.43 18.90 -12.56
CA GLN A 255 -17.92 20.01 -13.34
C GLN A 255 -18.08 19.77 -14.85
N LYS A 256 -18.24 20.86 -15.61
CA LYS A 256 -18.29 20.81 -17.08
C LYS A 256 -16.88 20.54 -17.64
N GLY A 257 -16.82 19.96 -18.84
CA GLY A 257 -15.55 19.71 -19.54
C GLY A 257 -14.66 20.94 -19.67
N SER A 258 -15.23 22.13 -19.87
CA SER A 258 -14.46 23.39 -19.92
C SER A 258 -13.79 23.78 -18.59
N GLN A 259 -14.24 23.21 -17.47
CA GLN A 259 -13.67 23.42 -16.12
C GLN A 259 -12.67 22.32 -15.76
N GLN A 260 -12.87 21.11 -16.31
CA GLN A 260 -12.02 19.94 -16.07
C GLN A 260 -10.81 19.84 -17.01
N ASN A 261 -10.88 20.48 -18.18
CA ASN A 261 -9.80 20.36 -19.17
C ASN A 261 -8.53 21.08 -18.72
N ASP A 262 -7.45 20.34 -18.62
CA ASP A 262 -6.11 20.85 -18.28
C ASP A 262 -5.49 21.52 -19.54
N ALA A 263 -5.56 22.83 -19.61
CA ALA A 263 -5.05 23.60 -20.76
C ALA A 263 -3.52 23.52 -20.81
N PHE A 264 -2.97 23.18 -22.00
CA PHE A 264 -1.55 23.13 -22.22
C PHE A 264 -0.94 24.53 -22.36
N TYR A 265 0.32 24.68 -21.94
CA TYR A 265 1.16 25.84 -22.20
C TYR A 265 2.64 25.41 -22.29
N PHE A 266 3.43 26.24 -22.93
CA PHE A 266 4.88 26.09 -22.99
C PHE A 266 5.53 27.02 -21.97
N ASP A 267 6.36 26.47 -21.06
CA ASP A 267 7.01 27.25 -20.00
C ASP A 267 8.40 27.79 -20.38
N GLY A 268 8.85 27.54 -21.60
CA GLY A 268 10.17 27.89 -22.12
C GLY A 268 11.10 26.68 -22.28
N GLU A 269 10.81 25.57 -21.60
CA GLU A 269 11.58 24.33 -21.67
C GLU A 269 10.73 23.15 -22.16
N ARG A 270 9.51 23.03 -21.67
CA ARG A 270 8.61 21.92 -21.96
C ARG A 270 7.14 22.32 -22.02
N ILE A 271 6.32 21.42 -22.53
CA ILE A 271 4.86 21.55 -22.46
C ILE A 271 4.39 21.11 -21.09
N ASN A 272 3.61 21.94 -20.42
CA ASN A 272 2.99 21.72 -19.13
C ASN A 272 1.47 21.94 -19.20
N THR A 273 0.75 21.67 -18.10
CA THR A 273 -0.68 21.97 -17.97
C THR A 273 -0.91 23.01 -16.89
N ARG A 274 -1.94 23.89 -17.07
CA ARG A 274 -2.29 24.96 -16.14
C ARG A 274 -3.00 24.45 -14.89
N SER A 275 -3.64 23.31 -14.98
CA SER A 275 -4.29 22.54 -13.91
C SER A 275 -3.88 21.08 -14.02
N ASN A 276 -4.26 20.26 -13.07
CA ASN A 276 -3.89 18.84 -13.06
C ASN A 276 -5.11 17.96 -12.65
N HIS A 277 -6.28 18.24 -13.23
CA HIS A 277 -7.48 17.44 -13.01
C HIS A 277 -7.32 16.00 -13.51
N SER A 278 -6.51 15.80 -14.55
CA SER A 278 -6.13 14.49 -15.09
C SER A 278 -5.25 13.67 -14.13
N GLY A 279 -4.76 14.25 -13.03
CA GLY A 279 -3.90 13.55 -12.06
C GLY A 279 -2.59 13.04 -12.64
N GLY A 280 -1.95 13.82 -13.55
CA GLY A 280 -0.66 13.49 -14.15
C GLY A 280 -0.70 12.41 -15.24
N ILE A 281 -1.90 11.91 -15.61
CA ILE A 281 -2.07 10.80 -16.56
C ILE A 281 -3.13 11.14 -17.60
N GLN A 282 -2.74 11.18 -18.87
CA GLN A 282 -3.63 11.40 -20.00
C GLN A 282 -3.52 10.25 -21.00
N GLY A 283 -4.65 9.72 -21.46
CA GLY A 283 -4.67 8.55 -22.35
C GLY A 283 -4.09 7.26 -21.74
N GLY A 284 -3.80 7.25 -20.44
CA GLY A 284 -3.15 6.13 -19.74
C GLY A 284 -1.63 6.26 -19.64
N ILE A 285 -1.08 7.41 -20.04
CA ILE A 285 0.34 7.71 -20.12
C ILE A 285 0.64 8.93 -19.25
N SER A 286 1.77 8.95 -18.55
CA SER A 286 2.20 10.10 -17.74
C SER A 286 2.47 11.33 -18.62
N ASN A 287 2.06 12.51 -18.14
CA ASN A 287 2.18 13.78 -18.86
C ASN A 287 3.23 14.75 -18.28
N GLY A 288 4.04 14.28 -17.32
CA GLY A 288 5.07 15.08 -16.65
C GLY A 288 4.58 15.90 -15.45
N GLN A 289 3.28 15.94 -15.20
CA GLN A 289 2.72 16.52 -13.99
C GLN A 289 2.78 15.53 -12.81
N PRO A 290 2.69 15.97 -11.56
CA PRO A 290 2.57 15.06 -10.44
C PRO A 290 1.40 14.09 -10.62
N VAL A 291 1.67 12.80 -10.44
CA VAL A 291 0.59 11.81 -10.39
C VAL A 291 0.07 11.73 -8.97
N TYR A 292 -1.24 11.88 -8.79
CA TYR A 292 -1.86 11.74 -7.48
C TYR A 292 -3.12 10.89 -7.53
N PHE A 293 -3.32 10.13 -6.45
CA PHE A 293 -4.47 9.27 -6.28
C PHE A 293 -4.86 9.13 -4.81
N ARG A 294 -6.09 8.66 -4.57
CA ARG A 294 -6.60 8.36 -3.23
C ARG A 294 -7.08 6.91 -3.16
N ALA A 295 -6.88 6.28 -1.99
CA ALA A 295 -7.28 4.91 -1.74
C ALA A 295 -8.05 4.80 -0.42
N ALA A 296 -9.26 4.24 -0.48
CA ALA A 296 -10.12 4.05 0.69
C ALA A 296 -9.89 2.68 1.32
N PHE A 297 -9.74 2.65 2.64
CA PHE A 297 -9.54 1.44 3.43
C PHE A 297 -10.68 1.28 4.43
N LYS A 298 -11.31 0.09 4.42
CA LYS A 298 -12.37 -0.23 5.39
C LYS A 298 -11.82 -0.39 6.80
N PRO A 299 -12.67 -0.28 7.83
CA PRO A 299 -12.32 -0.69 9.20
C PRO A 299 -11.82 -2.14 9.25
N ILE A 300 -10.93 -2.43 10.20
CA ILE A 300 -10.42 -3.79 10.45
C ILE A 300 -11.56 -4.67 10.94
N ALA A 301 -11.75 -5.85 10.32
CA ALA A 301 -12.85 -6.74 10.63
C ALA A 301 -12.73 -7.41 12.01
N SER A 302 -11.51 -7.52 12.55
CA SER A 302 -11.25 -8.14 13.85
C SER A 302 -11.43 -7.13 14.97
N ILE A 303 -12.64 -7.04 15.54
CA ILE A 303 -12.99 -6.15 16.64
C ILE A 303 -13.36 -6.95 17.89
N ARG A 304 -13.34 -6.30 19.06
CA ARG A 304 -13.68 -6.93 20.34
C ARG A 304 -15.15 -6.85 20.70
N ILE A 305 -15.96 -6.17 19.91
CA ILE A 305 -17.41 -6.18 20.05
C ILE A 305 -17.94 -7.56 19.65
N PRO A 306 -18.84 -8.18 20.45
CA PRO A 306 -19.47 -9.43 20.07
C PRO A 306 -20.22 -9.33 18.74
N GLN A 307 -19.98 -10.28 17.83
CA GLN A 307 -20.56 -10.32 16.49
C GLN A 307 -21.27 -11.65 16.23
N GLU A 308 -22.41 -11.59 15.55
CA GLU A 308 -23.12 -12.78 15.08
C GLU A 308 -22.47 -13.30 13.78
N THR A 309 -22.36 -14.61 13.66
CA THR A 309 -21.78 -15.29 12.49
C THR A 309 -22.28 -16.73 12.43
N VAL A 310 -21.64 -17.53 11.56
CA VAL A 310 -21.90 -18.97 11.45
C VAL A 310 -20.60 -19.76 11.54
N ASP A 311 -20.70 -20.99 11.96
CA ASP A 311 -19.62 -21.97 11.83
C ASP A 311 -19.59 -22.62 10.43
N LYS A 312 -18.67 -23.57 10.24
CA LYS A 312 -18.52 -24.29 8.95
C LYS A 312 -19.66 -25.23 8.63
N GLU A 313 -20.45 -25.64 9.62
CA GLU A 313 -21.68 -26.44 9.49
C GLU A 313 -22.91 -25.58 9.22
N GLY A 314 -22.80 -24.25 9.28
CA GLY A 314 -23.88 -23.30 9.07
C GLY A 314 -24.69 -22.98 10.33
N ALA A 315 -24.29 -23.45 11.50
CA ALA A 315 -24.95 -23.13 12.75
C ALA A 315 -24.63 -21.67 13.18
N ALA A 316 -25.68 -20.95 13.65
CA ALA A 316 -25.50 -19.58 14.15
C ALA A 316 -24.67 -19.59 15.45
N VAL A 317 -23.64 -18.76 15.47
CA VAL A 317 -22.74 -18.59 16.61
C VAL A 317 -22.48 -17.11 16.88
N LYS A 318 -22.17 -16.77 18.13
CA LYS A 318 -21.73 -15.44 18.53
C LYS A 318 -20.25 -15.49 18.90
N ILE A 319 -19.46 -14.62 18.29
CA ILE A 319 -18.02 -14.56 18.56
C ILE A 319 -17.63 -13.18 19.09
N GLN A 320 -16.60 -13.18 19.93
CA GLN A 320 -15.88 -11.98 20.32
C GLN A 320 -14.40 -12.22 20.01
N ILE A 321 -13.84 -11.46 19.08
CA ILE A 321 -12.48 -11.69 18.61
C ILE A 321 -11.50 -11.21 19.69
N GLN A 322 -10.71 -12.15 20.18
CA GLN A 322 -9.62 -11.88 21.12
C GLN A 322 -8.34 -11.57 20.34
N GLY A 323 -7.40 -10.89 20.98
CA GLY A 323 -6.11 -10.58 20.37
C GLY A 323 -5.80 -9.09 20.30
N ARG A 324 -4.66 -8.79 19.67
CA ARG A 324 -4.09 -7.44 19.56
C ARG A 324 -4.36 -6.89 18.17
N HIS A 325 -5.45 -6.14 17.99
CA HIS A 325 -5.82 -5.54 16.71
C HIS A 325 -5.68 -4.01 16.79
N ASP A 326 -5.28 -3.40 15.67
CA ASP A 326 -5.21 -1.95 15.57
C ASP A 326 -6.63 -1.37 15.45
N PRO A 327 -6.96 -0.27 16.15
CA PRO A 327 -8.23 0.43 15.95
C PRO A 327 -8.29 1.10 14.55
N CYS A 328 -7.14 1.44 13.98
CA CYS A 328 -7.01 2.00 12.65
C CYS A 328 -5.73 1.49 11.98
N ALA A 329 -5.85 1.01 10.73
CA ALA A 329 -4.70 0.46 9.99
C ALA A 329 -3.91 1.51 9.20
N LEU A 330 -4.45 2.73 9.01
CA LEU A 330 -3.95 3.68 8.01
C LEU A 330 -2.46 4.01 8.15
N PRO A 331 -1.91 4.34 9.33
CA PRO A 331 -0.48 4.66 9.43
C PRO A 331 0.44 3.55 8.89
N ARG A 332 0.03 2.29 9.07
CA ARG A 332 0.78 1.12 8.61
C ARG A 332 0.58 0.80 7.13
N VAL A 333 -0.48 1.33 6.54
CA VAL A 333 -0.82 1.13 5.13
C VAL A 333 -0.04 2.09 4.24
N LEU A 334 0.35 3.27 4.74
CA LEU A 334 1.07 4.27 3.96
C LEU A 334 2.30 3.70 3.21
N PRO A 335 3.27 3.06 3.87
CA PRO A 335 4.43 2.49 3.19
C PRO A 335 4.06 1.35 2.22
N VAL A 336 2.92 0.69 2.41
CA VAL A 336 2.42 -0.34 1.49
C VAL A 336 1.87 0.28 0.22
N VAL A 337 1.14 1.39 0.33
CA VAL A 337 0.64 2.18 -0.82
C VAL A 337 1.80 2.70 -1.64
N GLU A 338 2.80 3.31 -0.98
CA GLU A 338 4.02 3.79 -1.63
C GLU A 338 4.79 2.66 -2.33
N ALA A 339 4.94 1.51 -1.67
CA ALA A 339 5.61 0.35 -2.21
C ALA A 339 4.92 -0.19 -3.47
N MET A 340 3.59 -0.30 -3.45
CA MET A 340 2.82 -0.78 -4.59
C MET A 340 2.85 0.21 -5.76
N ALA A 341 2.80 1.52 -5.48
CA ALA A 341 3.00 2.55 -6.50
C ALA A 341 4.42 2.46 -7.09
N ALA A 342 5.45 2.33 -6.25
CA ALA A 342 6.84 2.18 -6.69
C ALA A 342 7.05 0.96 -7.60
N LEU A 343 6.45 -0.19 -7.26
CA LEU A 343 6.51 -1.41 -8.09
C LEU A 343 5.90 -1.19 -9.47
N VAL A 344 4.73 -0.51 -9.56
CA VAL A 344 4.10 -0.18 -10.84
C VAL A 344 4.99 0.75 -11.66
N LEU A 345 5.56 1.77 -11.02
CA LEU A 345 6.38 2.77 -11.71
C LEU A 345 7.74 2.21 -12.14
N ALA A 346 8.38 1.36 -11.33
CA ALA A 346 9.62 0.67 -11.72
C ALA A 346 9.37 -0.23 -12.93
N ASP A 347 8.26 -0.96 -12.95
CA ASP A 347 7.86 -1.81 -14.07
C ASP A 347 7.54 -0.97 -15.31
N ALA A 348 6.83 0.17 -15.16
CA ALA A 348 6.56 1.10 -16.25
C ALA A 348 7.85 1.75 -16.81
N CYS A 349 8.81 2.06 -15.95
CA CYS A 349 10.14 2.54 -16.33
C CYS A 349 10.86 1.56 -17.25
N LEU A 350 10.93 0.29 -16.84
CA LEU A 350 11.60 -0.74 -17.65
C LEU A 350 10.88 -0.98 -18.97
N MET A 351 9.56 -0.93 -18.99
CA MET A 351 8.76 -1.04 -20.22
C MET A 351 9.00 0.14 -21.16
N ALA A 352 9.04 1.37 -20.64
CA ALA A 352 9.32 2.56 -21.41
C ALA A 352 10.71 2.50 -22.05
N LYS A 353 11.76 2.14 -21.27
CA LYS A 353 13.13 1.96 -21.76
C LYS A 353 13.24 0.90 -22.86
N SER A 354 12.43 -0.17 -22.79
CA SER A 354 12.42 -1.21 -23.82
C SER A 354 11.81 -0.76 -25.17
N LYS A 355 11.12 0.40 -25.17
CA LYS A 355 10.40 0.97 -26.34
C LYS A 355 10.90 2.38 -26.69
N GLU A 356 12.10 2.75 -26.23
CA GLU A 356 12.71 4.01 -26.63
C GLU A 356 12.82 4.10 -28.15
N ARG A 357 12.58 5.32 -28.68
CA ARG A 357 12.70 5.55 -30.14
C ARG A 357 14.12 5.25 -30.59
N ILE A 358 14.23 4.48 -31.64
CA ILE A 358 15.48 4.39 -32.42
C ILE A 358 15.58 5.70 -33.20
N VAL A 359 16.42 6.62 -32.73
CA VAL A 359 16.66 7.91 -33.39
C VAL A 359 17.78 7.75 -34.40
#